data_0c0a98e9f9eeaa6b984b7620b6fe0fc4
#
_entry.id   0c0a98e9f9eeaa6b984b7620b6fe0fc4
#
_cell.length_a   1.000
_cell.length_b   1.000
_cell.length_c   1.000
_cell.angle_alpha   90.00
_cell.angle_beta   90.00
_cell.angle_gamma   90.00
#
_symmetry.space_group_name_H-M   'P 1'
#
loop_
_entity.id
_entity.type
_entity.pdbx_description
1 polymer ?
#
loop_
_entity_poly.entity_id
_entity_poly.type
_entity_poly.pdbx_seq_one_letter_code
_entity_poly.pdbx_strand_id
1 'polypeptide(L)'
;MSLQIRLAQQRDIVHLMAVERSAAQLFRQQPTWRFIAEGEVMAPQQHAAFIAERREWLAESDNGECAGFIAVQAQGEDWHIAELSVAAAWQRQGVGRRLIGAVAEEAKRQGAGRLTLTTFIDVPWNAPYYRRLGFRPLEDAQLTTALRRHLDEDLAHGFAAGSRCAMEFTLS
;
A
#
# COMPACT_ATOMS: atom_id res chain seq x y z
N MET A 1 -4.73 -20.49 10.82
CA MET A 1 -4.46 -19.29 11.64
C MET A 1 -5.40 -18.18 11.22
N SER A 2 -6.01 -17.50 12.17
CA SER A 2 -6.87 -16.38 11.84
C SER A 2 -6.09 -15.07 11.97
N LEU A 3 -6.46 -14.12 11.12
CA LEU A 3 -5.96 -12.76 11.17
C LEU A 3 -7.14 -11.85 11.43
N GLN A 4 -6.91 -10.82 12.23
CA GLN A 4 -7.90 -9.79 12.48
C GLN A 4 -7.41 -8.48 11.88
N ILE A 5 -8.27 -7.83 11.09
CA ILE A 5 -7.98 -6.51 10.55
C ILE A 5 -8.57 -5.48 11.51
N ARG A 6 -7.75 -4.54 11.95
CA ARG A 6 -8.18 -3.47 12.85
C ARG A 6 -7.48 -2.17 12.53
N LEU A 7 -8.04 -1.06 13.02
CA LEU A 7 -7.36 0.24 12.90
C LEU A 7 -6.05 0.21 13.69
N ALA A 8 -5.02 0.79 13.10
CA ALA A 8 -3.73 0.95 13.77
C ALA A 8 -3.83 2.03 14.85
N GLN A 9 -3.02 1.88 15.88
CA GLN A 9 -2.91 2.80 17.00
C GLN A 9 -1.47 3.27 17.15
N GLN A 10 -1.27 4.35 17.86
CA GLN A 10 0.05 4.93 18.06
C GLN A 10 1.07 3.90 18.57
N ARG A 11 0.67 3.01 19.47
CA ARG A 11 1.52 1.95 20.00
C ARG A 11 1.99 0.95 18.96
N ASP A 12 1.32 0.90 17.80
CA ASP A 12 1.65 -0.05 16.73
C ASP A 12 2.77 0.44 15.82
N ILE A 13 3.13 1.73 15.87
CA ILE A 13 4.03 2.35 14.88
C ILE A 13 5.35 1.59 14.75
N VAL A 14 5.97 1.20 15.85
CA VAL A 14 7.24 0.47 15.83
C VAL A 14 7.12 -0.84 15.05
N HIS A 15 5.97 -1.51 15.16
CA HIS A 15 5.70 -2.76 14.45
C HIS A 15 5.39 -2.53 12.98
N LEU A 16 4.68 -1.44 12.66
CA LEU A 16 4.40 -1.06 11.27
C LEU A 16 5.70 -0.78 10.51
N MET A 17 6.63 -0.07 11.13
CA MET A 17 7.93 0.20 10.54
C MET A 17 8.74 -1.07 10.31
N ALA A 18 8.69 -2.00 11.27
CA ALA A 18 9.37 -3.29 11.14
C ALA A 18 8.78 -4.11 9.99
N VAL A 19 7.46 -4.08 9.82
CA VAL A 19 6.78 -4.76 8.71
C VAL A 19 7.23 -4.21 7.37
N GLU A 20 7.30 -2.89 7.23
CA GLU A 20 7.72 -2.28 5.97
C GLU A 20 9.18 -2.64 5.65
N ARG A 21 10.08 -2.63 6.63
CA ARG A 21 11.47 -3.07 6.42
C ARG A 21 11.53 -4.52 5.98
N SER A 22 10.73 -5.37 6.61
CA SER A 22 10.64 -6.79 6.26
C SER A 22 10.15 -6.98 4.83
N ALA A 23 9.08 -6.27 4.45
CA ALA A 23 8.50 -6.35 3.11
C ALA A 23 9.49 -5.86 2.05
N ALA A 24 10.24 -4.79 2.35
CA ALA A 24 11.20 -4.22 1.41
C ALA A 24 12.33 -5.20 1.05
N GLN A 25 12.59 -6.19 1.90
CA GLN A 25 13.64 -7.18 1.62
C GLN A 25 13.36 -8.02 0.38
N LEU A 26 12.11 -8.12 -0.05
CA LEU A 26 11.77 -8.79 -1.31
C LEU A 26 12.47 -8.15 -2.51
N PHE A 27 12.74 -6.85 -2.46
CA PHE A 27 13.40 -6.14 -3.55
C PHE A 27 14.86 -6.56 -3.74
N ARG A 28 15.47 -7.27 -2.77
CA ARG A 28 16.81 -7.83 -2.94
C ARG A 28 16.86 -8.85 -4.08
N GLN A 29 15.72 -9.42 -4.45
CA GLN A 29 15.61 -10.39 -5.55
C GLN A 29 15.61 -9.71 -6.93
N GLN A 30 15.52 -8.37 -6.96
CA GLN A 30 15.45 -7.58 -8.18
C GLN A 30 16.68 -6.67 -8.26
N PRO A 31 17.70 -7.00 -9.09
CA PRO A 31 18.94 -6.20 -9.10
C PRO A 31 18.73 -4.70 -9.31
N THR A 32 17.79 -4.33 -10.17
CA THR A 32 17.50 -2.92 -10.47
C THR A 32 16.94 -2.16 -9.27
N TRP A 33 16.22 -2.86 -8.38
CA TRP A 33 15.48 -2.23 -7.28
C TRP A 33 16.03 -2.60 -5.91
N ARG A 34 17.23 -3.19 -5.84
CA ARG A 34 17.82 -3.60 -4.56
C ARG A 34 17.97 -2.45 -3.56
N PHE A 35 18.18 -1.23 -4.08
CA PHE A 35 18.32 -0.06 -3.21
C PHE A 35 17.09 0.18 -2.33
N ILE A 36 15.90 -0.29 -2.73
CA ILE A 36 14.67 -0.16 -1.93
C ILE A 36 14.77 -0.97 -0.65
N ALA A 37 15.41 -2.14 -0.70
CA ALA A 37 15.58 -2.98 0.49
C ALA A 37 16.40 -2.30 1.58
N GLU A 38 17.23 -1.33 1.20
CA GLU A 38 18.12 -0.60 2.12
C GLU A 38 17.64 0.83 2.33
N GLY A 39 16.52 1.22 1.69
CA GLY A 39 15.98 2.57 1.77
C GLY A 39 15.23 2.81 3.08
N GLU A 40 14.82 4.06 3.25
CA GLU A 40 14.04 4.47 4.40
C GLU A 40 12.61 3.97 4.29
N VAL A 41 12.03 3.62 5.44
CA VAL A 41 10.61 3.31 5.54
C VAL A 41 9.82 4.57 5.92
N MET A 42 8.49 4.49 5.86
CA MET A 42 7.61 5.58 6.27
C MET A 42 7.95 6.01 7.70
N ALA A 43 8.10 7.33 7.91
CA ALA A 43 8.49 7.89 9.20
C ALA A 43 7.38 7.75 10.26
N PRO A 44 7.75 7.70 11.56
CA PRO A 44 6.75 7.63 12.63
C PRO A 44 5.69 8.74 12.56
N GLN A 45 6.09 9.95 12.18
CA GLN A 45 5.17 11.09 12.07
C GLN A 45 4.13 10.89 10.96
N GLN A 46 4.52 10.23 9.88
CA GLN A 46 3.60 9.92 8.78
C GLN A 46 2.57 8.87 9.23
N HIS A 47 3.02 7.83 9.92
CA HIS A 47 2.10 6.84 10.52
C HIS A 47 1.13 7.52 11.49
N ALA A 48 1.66 8.39 12.36
CA ALA A 48 0.82 9.09 13.34
C ALA A 48 -0.28 9.91 12.65
N ALA A 49 0.04 10.56 11.53
CA ALA A 49 -0.94 11.33 10.78
C ALA A 49 -2.06 10.45 10.21
N PHE A 50 -1.70 9.32 9.58
CA PHE A 50 -2.70 8.37 9.07
C PHE A 50 -3.56 7.81 10.20
N ILE A 51 -2.96 7.47 11.32
CA ILE A 51 -3.65 6.91 12.49
C ILE A 51 -4.64 7.93 13.06
N ALA A 52 -4.22 9.20 13.17
CA ALA A 52 -5.08 10.26 13.71
C ALA A 52 -6.33 10.46 12.84
N GLU A 53 -6.22 10.26 11.53
CA GLU A 53 -7.35 10.35 10.61
C GLU A 53 -8.14 9.05 10.46
N ARG A 54 -7.77 8.01 11.21
CA ARG A 54 -8.37 6.67 11.14
C ARG A 54 -8.29 6.09 9.73
N ARG A 55 -7.10 6.23 9.11
CA ARG A 55 -6.85 5.80 7.73
C ARG A 55 -5.70 4.84 7.59
N GLU A 56 -5.39 4.14 8.66
CA GLU A 56 -4.37 3.08 8.63
C GLU A 56 -4.89 1.86 9.37
N TRP A 57 -4.76 0.68 8.75
CA TRP A 57 -5.22 -0.59 9.30
C TRP A 57 -4.05 -1.57 9.32
N LEU A 58 -4.11 -2.51 10.24
CA LEU A 58 -3.15 -3.60 10.29
C LEU A 58 -3.85 -4.95 10.39
N ALA A 59 -3.12 -5.99 10.00
CA ALA A 59 -3.53 -7.37 10.17
C ALA A 59 -2.77 -7.94 11.35
N GLU A 60 -3.50 -8.42 12.35
CA GLU A 60 -2.92 -8.95 13.58
C GLU A 60 -3.21 -10.45 13.68
N SER A 61 -2.18 -11.23 13.99
CA SER A 61 -2.30 -12.66 14.18
C SER A 61 -2.87 -12.98 15.56
N ASP A 62 -3.24 -14.25 15.77
CA ASP A 62 -3.73 -14.74 17.06
C ASP A 62 -2.72 -14.50 18.18
N ASN A 63 -1.43 -14.44 17.85
CA ASN A 63 -0.36 -14.22 18.82
C ASN A 63 -0.02 -12.74 19.00
N GLY A 64 -0.78 -11.83 18.38
CA GLY A 64 -0.52 -10.41 18.48
C GLY A 64 0.56 -9.88 17.56
N GLU A 65 1.04 -10.68 16.59
CA GLU A 65 2.02 -10.23 15.62
C GLU A 65 1.37 -9.37 14.54
N CYS A 66 2.05 -8.32 14.11
CA CYS A 66 1.62 -7.53 12.97
C CYS A 66 2.09 -8.20 11.68
N ALA A 67 1.14 -8.70 10.89
CA ALA A 67 1.43 -9.40 9.65
C ALA A 67 1.55 -8.46 8.45
N GLY A 68 0.92 -7.31 8.51
CA GLY A 68 0.93 -6.33 7.43
C GLY A 68 0.11 -5.10 7.79
N PHE A 69 0.21 -4.06 6.95
CA PHE A 69 -0.60 -2.87 7.15
C PHE A 69 -0.91 -2.18 5.82
N ILE A 70 -1.91 -1.30 5.86
CA ILE A 70 -2.30 -0.47 4.73
C ILE A 70 -2.63 0.94 5.24
N ALA A 71 -2.11 1.95 4.54
CA ALA A 71 -2.38 3.35 4.84
C ALA A 71 -2.98 4.02 3.60
N VAL A 72 -4.03 4.80 3.78
CA VAL A 72 -4.76 5.42 2.67
C VAL A 72 -4.95 6.92 2.91
N GLN A 73 -5.07 7.67 1.80
CA GLN A 73 -5.38 9.09 1.79
C GLN A 73 -6.70 9.31 1.07
N ALA A 74 -7.56 10.16 1.63
CA ALA A 74 -8.74 10.60 0.90
C ALA A 74 -8.33 11.67 -0.09
N GLN A 75 -8.69 11.50 -1.36
CA GLN A 75 -8.37 12.43 -2.45
C GLN A 75 -9.63 12.68 -3.27
N GLY A 76 -10.45 13.66 -2.86
CA GLY A 76 -11.73 13.89 -3.50
C GLY A 76 -12.65 12.69 -3.32
N GLU A 77 -13.12 12.11 -4.41
CA GLU A 77 -13.98 10.92 -4.37
C GLU A 77 -13.19 9.61 -4.37
N ASP A 78 -11.85 9.71 -4.40
CA ASP A 78 -10.96 8.55 -4.41
C ASP A 78 -10.34 8.34 -3.04
N TRP A 79 -10.00 7.07 -2.74
CA TRP A 79 -9.10 6.73 -1.65
C TRP A 79 -7.82 6.19 -2.26
N HIS A 80 -6.71 6.88 -2.01
CA HIS A 80 -5.41 6.51 -2.54
C HIS A 80 -4.63 5.66 -1.53
N ILE A 81 -4.22 4.46 -1.95
CA ILE A 81 -3.39 3.59 -1.10
C ILE A 81 -1.97 4.16 -1.13
N ALA A 82 -1.55 4.75 0.00
CA ALA A 82 -0.22 5.33 0.13
C ALA A 82 0.83 4.27 0.40
N GLU A 83 0.48 3.21 1.13
CA GLU A 83 1.39 2.11 1.44
C GLU A 83 0.59 0.84 1.72
N LEU A 84 1.10 -0.28 1.23
CA LEU A 84 0.62 -1.61 1.58
C LEU A 84 1.87 -2.49 1.75
N SER A 85 2.07 -3.00 2.94
CA SER A 85 3.22 -3.85 3.24
C SER A 85 2.78 -5.10 3.96
N VAL A 86 3.35 -6.24 3.58
CA VAL A 86 3.12 -7.53 4.23
C VAL A 86 4.48 -8.08 4.64
N ALA A 87 4.64 -8.44 5.91
CA ALA A 87 5.89 -8.96 6.44
C ALA A 87 6.33 -10.20 5.67
N ALA A 88 7.64 -10.39 5.49
CA ALA A 88 8.18 -11.49 4.70
C ALA A 88 7.63 -12.86 5.15
N ALA A 89 7.51 -13.08 6.46
CA ALA A 89 7.01 -14.34 7.00
C ALA A 89 5.52 -14.57 6.70
N TRP A 90 4.79 -13.54 6.30
CA TRP A 90 3.35 -13.60 6.05
C TRP A 90 2.98 -13.48 4.57
N GLN A 91 3.95 -13.50 3.68
CA GLN A 91 3.72 -13.41 2.24
C GLN A 91 2.93 -14.62 1.73
N ARG A 92 2.14 -14.41 0.68
CA ARG A 92 1.37 -15.45 -0.01
C ARG A 92 0.32 -16.13 0.85
N GLN A 93 -0.16 -15.44 1.89
CA GLN A 93 -1.20 -15.97 2.79
C GLN A 93 -2.48 -15.13 2.75
N GLY A 94 -2.61 -14.27 1.75
CA GLY A 94 -3.83 -13.47 1.56
C GLY A 94 -3.94 -12.24 2.46
N VAL A 95 -2.86 -11.83 3.15
CA VAL A 95 -2.89 -10.69 4.06
C VAL A 95 -3.20 -9.40 3.32
N GLY A 96 -2.51 -9.15 2.19
CA GLY A 96 -2.75 -7.94 1.39
C GLY A 96 -4.17 -7.87 0.87
N ARG A 97 -4.71 -9.00 0.39
CA ARG A 97 -6.10 -9.07 -0.08
C ARG A 97 -7.08 -8.69 1.03
N ARG A 98 -6.86 -9.19 2.23
CA ARG A 98 -7.76 -8.89 3.36
C ARG A 98 -7.67 -7.43 3.81
N LEU A 99 -6.46 -6.86 3.79
CA LEU A 99 -6.27 -5.44 4.11
C LEU A 99 -6.97 -4.55 3.07
N ILE A 100 -6.79 -4.84 1.78
CA ILE A 100 -7.47 -4.11 0.71
C ILE A 100 -8.99 -4.26 0.83
N GLY A 101 -9.47 -5.46 1.14
CA GLY A 101 -10.89 -5.70 1.33
C GLY A 101 -11.50 -4.85 2.43
N ALA A 102 -10.82 -4.75 3.57
CA ALA A 102 -11.29 -3.93 4.69
C ALA A 102 -11.34 -2.45 4.32
N VAL A 103 -10.31 -1.96 3.61
CA VAL A 103 -10.28 -0.58 3.13
C VAL A 103 -11.37 -0.33 2.11
N ALA A 104 -11.58 -1.26 1.18
CA ALA A 104 -12.62 -1.12 0.15
C ALA A 104 -14.01 -1.01 0.77
N GLU A 105 -14.31 -1.83 1.78
CA GLU A 105 -15.59 -1.76 2.48
C GLU A 105 -15.79 -0.42 3.18
N GLU A 106 -14.77 0.05 3.89
CA GLU A 106 -14.85 1.33 4.61
C GLU A 106 -14.95 2.51 3.65
N ALA A 107 -14.17 2.50 2.57
CA ALA A 107 -14.20 3.53 1.55
C ALA A 107 -15.58 3.60 0.90
N LYS A 108 -16.15 2.45 0.56
CA LYS A 108 -17.50 2.35 -0.01
C LYS A 108 -18.54 2.89 0.96
N ARG A 109 -18.43 2.54 2.24
CA ARG A 109 -19.35 3.02 3.27
C ARG A 109 -19.31 4.54 3.39
N GLN A 110 -18.15 5.15 3.17
CA GLN A 110 -17.98 6.61 3.21
C GLN A 110 -18.24 7.29 1.87
N GLY A 111 -18.68 6.55 0.85
CA GLY A 111 -19.07 7.13 -0.42
C GLY A 111 -17.95 7.31 -1.44
N ALA A 112 -16.78 6.73 -1.22
CA ALA A 112 -15.69 6.80 -2.19
C ALA A 112 -16.06 6.01 -3.46
N GLY A 113 -15.59 6.49 -4.61
CA GLY A 113 -15.89 5.86 -5.90
C GLY A 113 -14.88 4.80 -6.31
N ARG A 114 -13.64 4.93 -5.87
CA ARG A 114 -12.59 3.97 -6.23
C ARG A 114 -11.40 4.03 -5.29
N LEU A 115 -10.62 2.95 -5.31
CA LEU A 115 -9.28 2.93 -4.70
C LEU A 115 -8.26 3.18 -5.82
N THR A 116 -7.20 3.91 -5.53
CA THR A 116 -6.09 4.12 -6.46
C THR A 116 -4.76 3.80 -5.78
N LEU A 117 -3.74 3.55 -6.58
CA LEU A 117 -2.37 3.38 -6.11
C LEU A 117 -1.39 3.65 -7.24
N THR A 118 -0.13 3.83 -6.90
CA THR A 118 0.97 3.80 -7.87
C THR A 118 1.92 2.68 -7.47
N THR A 119 2.51 2.00 -8.46
CA THR A 119 3.31 0.80 -8.20
C THR A 119 4.26 0.52 -9.36
N PHE A 120 5.19 -0.40 -9.16
CA PHE A 120 6.10 -0.82 -10.22
C PHE A 120 5.38 -1.73 -11.22
N ILE A 121 5.64 -1.49 -12.51
CA ILE A 121 4.98 -2.24 -13.60
C ILE A 121 5.47 -3.69 -13.64
N ASP A 122 6.78 -3.90 -13.51
CA ASP A 122 7.41 -5.19 -13.79
C ASP A 122 7.78 -6.02 -12.56
N VAL A 123 7.51 -5.53 -11.35
CA VAL A 123 7.79 -6.28 -10.12
C VAL A 123 6.63 -7.23 -9.83
N PRO A 124 6.87 -8.57 -9.72
CA PRO A 124 5.78 -9.55 -9.62
C PRO A 124 4.78 -9.33 -8.48
N TRP A 125 5.23 -8.78 -7.36
CA TRP A 125 4.34 -8.50 -6.20
C TRP A 125 3.79 -7.07 -6.20
N ASN A 126 3.86 -6.38 -7.34
CA ASN A 126 3.32 -5.02 -7.52
C ASN A 126 2.21 -5.06 -8.58
N ALA A 127 2.35 -4.40 -9.72
CA ALA A 127 1.25 -4.33 -10.69
C ALA A 127 0.66 -5.71 -11.05
N PRO A 128 1.47 -6.76 -11.32
CA PRO A 128 0.89 -8.08 -11.59
C PRO A 128 0.03 -8.61 -10.44
N TYR A 129 0.46 -8.39 -9.19
CA TYR A 129 -0.29 -8.79 -8.00
C TYR A 129 -1.62 -8.02 -7.93
N TYR A 130 -1.58 -6.69 -8.11
CA TYR A 130 -2.78 -5.87 -8.02
C TYR A 130 -3.78 -6.19 -9.13
N ARG A 131 -3.30 -6.54 -10.34
CA ARG A 131 -4.19 -7.00 -11.41
C ARG A 131 -4.96 -8.24 -11.00
N ARG A 132 -4.31 -9.18 -10.32
CA ARG A 132 -4.98 -10.39 -9.83
C ARG A 132 -6.04 -10.08 -8.79
N LEU A 133 -5.91 -8.97 -8.08
CA LEU A 133 -6.91 -8.52 -7.10
C LEU A 133 -8.06 -7.72 -7.73
N GLY A 134 -7.95 -7.39 -9.02
CA GLY A 134 -9.01 -6.68 -9.73
C GLY A 134 -8.69 -5.22 -10.06
N PHE A 135 -7.50 -4.74 -9.73
CA PHE A 135 -7.06 -3.41 -10.14
C PHE A 135 -6.71 -3.40 -11.62
N ARG A 136 -6.93 -2.26 -12.27
CA ARG A 136 -6.53 -2.08 -13.67
C ARG A 136 -5.62 -0.86 -13.81
N PRO A 137 -4.62 -0.93 -14.72
CA PRO A 137 -3.77 0.23 -14.98
C PRO A 137 -4.56 1.37 -15.60
N LEU A 138 -4.14 2.59 -15.30
CA LEU A 138 -4.69 3.81 -15.89
C LEU A 138 -3.75 4.33 -16.98
N GLU A 139 -4.31 4.76 -18.09
CA GLU A 139 -3.56 5.45 -19.15
C GLU A 139 -3.36 6.91 -18.78
N ASP A 140 -2.39 7.57 -19.42
CA ASP A 140 -2.06 8.97 -19.14
C ASP A 140 -3.30 9.88 -19.17
N ALA A 141 -4.18 9.68 -20.15
CA ALA A 141 -5.39 10.48 -20.30
C ALA A 141 -6.37 10.31 -19.14
N GLN A 142 -6.25 9.25 -18.37
CA GLN A 142 -7.14 8.91 -17.26
C GLN A 142 -6.60 9.38 -15.91
N LEU A 143 -5.38 9.91 -15.86
CA LEU A 143 -4.74 10.32 -14.61
C LEU A 143 -5.35 11.61 -14.10
N THR A 144 -5.70 11.63 -12.81
CA THR A 144 -6.05 12.87 -12.12
C THR A 144 -4.78 13.67 -11.82
N THR A 145 -4.94 14.94 -11.47
CA THR A 145 -3.82 15.77 -11.04
C THR A 145 -3.10 15.14 -9.84
N ALA A 146 -3.85 14.57 -8.90
CA ALA A 146 -3.28 13.93 -7.71
C ALA A 146 -2.43 12.71 -8.09
N LEU A 147 -2.93 11.84 -8.99
CA LEU A 147 -2.20 10.66 -9.43
C LEU A 147 -0.94 11.03 -10.21
N ARG A 148 -1.04 12.04 -11.07
CA ARG A 148 0.12 12.54 -11.81
C ARG A 148 1.19 13.06 -10.87
N ARG A 149 0.78 13.75 -9.81
CA ARG A 149 1.70 14.23 -8.77
C ARG A 149 2.42 13.07 -8.08
N HIS A 150 1.70 12.00 -7.73
CA HIS A 150 2.32 10.83 -7.12
C HIS A 150 3.38 10.20 -8.03
N LEU A 151 3.10 10.09 -9.33
CA LEU A 151 4.08 9.56 -10.28
C LEU A 151 5.29 10.47 -10.42
N ASP A 152 5.09 11.80 -10.39
CA ASP A 152 6.18 12.77 -10.43
C ASP A 152 7.05 12.68 -9.17
N GLU A 153 6.46 12.47 -8.01
CA GLU A 153 7.18 12.26 -6.75
C GLU A 153 8.02 10.99 -6.81
N ASP A 154 7.53 9.94 -7.46
CA ASP A 154 8.29 8.70 -7.65
C ASP A 154 9.57 8.96 -8.45
N LEU A 155 9.49 9.78 -9.51
CA LEU A 155 10.67 10.18 -10.29
C LEU A 155 11.65 10.97 -9.42
N ALA A 156 11.16 11.86 -8.58
CA ALA A 156 11.99 12.67 -7.70
C ALA A 156 12.71 11.80 -6.65
N HIS A 157 12.16 10.63 -6.31
CA HIS A 157 12.76 9.68 -5.40
C HIS A 157 13.76 8.73 -6.08
N GLY A 158 14.03 8.93 -7.36
CA GLY A 158 15.02 8.14 -8.09
C GLY A 158 14.48 6.92 -8.82
N PHE A 159 13.18 6.72 -8.85
CA PHE A 159 12.60 5.63 -9.64
C PHE A 159 12.68 5.98 -11.14
N ALA A 160 13.08 5.00 -11.96
CA ALA A 160 13.26 5.24 -13.39
C ALA A 160 11.94 5.64 -14.06
N ALA A 161 12.02 6.57 -15.02
CA ALA A 161 10.88 6.97 -15.82
C ALA A 161 10.28 5.75 -16.51
N GLY A 162 8.94 5.62 -16.50
CA GLY A 162 8.25 4.49 -17.12
C GLY A 162 8.25 3.21 -16.31
N SER A 163 8.87 3.19 -15.13
CA SER A 163 8.90 1.98 -14.28
C SER A 163 7.67 1.86 -13.39
N ARG A 164 6.89 2.93 -13.24
CA ARG A 164 5.74 3.01 -12.33
C ARG A 164 4.46 3.26 -13.11
N CYS A 165 3.35 2.80 -12.58
CA CYS A 165 2.03 3.10 -13.13
C CYS A 165 1.03 3.39 -12.02
N ALA A 166 -0.05 4.08 -12.39
CA ALA A 166 -1.20 4.25 -11.51
C ALA A 166 -2.22 3.16 -11.85
N MET A 167 -2.93 2.68 -10.84
CA MET A 167 -3.97 1.67 -11.00
C MET A 167 -5.21 2.06 -10.21
N GLU A 168 -6.35 1.53 -10.61
CA GLU A 168 -7.62 1.78 -9.92
C GLU A 168 -8.39 0.49 -9.66
N PHE A 169 -9.20 0.51 -8.61
CA PHE A 169 -10.20 -0.51 -8.31
C PHE A 169 -11.51 0.21 -8.06
N THR A 170 -12.51 -0.02 -8.91
CA THR A 170 -13.81 0.65 -8.82
C THR A 170 -14.62 0.06 -7.66
N LEU A 171 -15.19 0.92 -6.83
CA LEU A 171 -16.06 0.55 -5.73
C LEU A 171 -17.51 0.65 -6.20
N SER A 172 -18.26 -0.40 -6.02
CA SER A 172 -19.65 -0.44 -6.50
C SER A 172 -20.64 -0.66 -5.38
#